data_810948a06c52fd86ff783832fd218259
#
_entry.id   810948a06c52fd86ff783832fd218259
#
_cell.length_a   1.000
_cell.length_b   1.000
_cell.length_c   1.000
_cell.angle_alpha   90.00
_cell.angle_beta   90.00
_cell.angle_gamma   90.00
#
_symmetry.space_group_name_H-M   'P 1'
#
loop_
_entity.id
_entity.type
_entity.pdbx_description
1 polymer ?
#
loop_
_entity_poly.entity_id
_entity_poly.type
_entity_poly.pdbx_seq_one_letter_code
_entity_poly.pdbx_strand_id
1 'polypeptide(L)'
;LIRLTGDDVLKDHTAAFDAIKSVGFFPGQRAVLIENSSDRTSKIIFDCIEAWKQPDAQIVVTSGQLKPTSQLRKSFETSKSTLAVPIYDNPLTEMEIKTELTRAGIQINDPNIMTGLHSLSEELEPGDFRNTLEKIYLYKLSDRSPLTSQDISACSPISAEASLEDIIYSVSVGAASKISHILNRLEAQGVQPVALCLSFQRHFKL
;
A
#
# COMPACT_ATOMS: atom_id res chain seq x y z
N LEU A 1 5.58 -15.32 -14.90
CA LEU A 1 5.57 -13.87 -14.73
C LEU A 1 6.96 -13.32 -15.01
N ILE A 2 7.08 -12.36 -15.93
CA ILE A 2 8.31 -11.59 -16.16
C ILE A 2 8.06 -10.19 -15.56
N ARG A 3 9.05 -9.67 -14.85
CA ARG A 3 8.99 -8.32 -14.26
C ARG A 3 10.03 -7.44 -14.91
N LEU A 4 9.62 -6.24 -15.31
CA LEU A 4 10.44 -5.17 -15.86
C LEU A 4 10.10 -3.89 -15.12
N THR A 5 11.05 -2.99 -15.01
CA THR A 5 10.76 -1.62 -14.53
C THR A 5 10.60 -0.66 -15.71
N GLY A 6 9.94 0.47 -15.49
CA GLY A 6 9.87 1.53 -16.53
C GLY A 6 11.25 1.97 -17.00
N ASP A 7 12.25 1.96 -16.12
CA ASP A 7 13.64 2.30 -16.48
C ASP A 7 14.30 1.22 -17.37
N ASP A 8 13.99 -0.06 -17.14
CA ASP A 8 14.49 -1.14 -18.00
C ASP A 8 13.93 -0.99 -19.42
N VAL A 9 12.64 -0.69 -19.55
CA VAL A 9 11.97 -0.44 -20.84
C VAL A 9 12.53 0.79 -21.55
N LEU A 10 12.98 1.81 -20.81
CA LEU A 10 13.60 3.00 -21.39
C LEU A 10 15.05 2.75 -21.83
N LYS A 11 15.78 1.87 -21.16
CA LYS A 11 17.17 1.49 -21.51
C LYS A 11 17.20 0.56 -22.72
N ASP A 12 16.24 -0.39 -22.75
CA ASP A 12 16.10 -1.34 -23.85
C ASP A 12 14.63 -1.37 -24.31
N HIS A 13 14.37 -0.68 -25.41
CA HIS A 13 13.03 -0.55 -25.98
C HIS A 13 12.48 -1.89 -26.49
N THR A 14 13.32 -2.88 -26.72
CA THR A 14 12.87 -4.21 -27.20
C THR A 14 12.56 -5.16 -26.05
N ALA A 15 13.07 -4.92 -24.84
CA ALA A 15 12.93 -5.81 -23.71
C ALA A 15 11.46 -6.13 -23.37
N ALA A 16 10.58 -5.12 -23.39
CA ALA A 16 9.15 -5.31 -23.16
C ALA A 16 8.49 -6.15 -24.26
N PHE A 17 8.81 -5.85 -25.50
CA PHE A 17 8.28 -6.56 -26.66
C PHE A 17 8.72 -8.02 -26.67
N ASP A 18 10.01 -8.28 -26.47
CA ASP A 18 10.58 -9.62 -26.43
C ASP A 18 9.99 -10.45 -25.27
N ALA A 19 9.81 -9.82 -24.09
CA ALA A 19 9.18 -10.47 -22.94
C ALA A 19 7.72 -10.88 -23.25
N ILE A 20 6.96 -10.03 -23.93
CA ILE A 20 5.56 -10.29 -24.31
C ILE A 20 5.46 -11.41 -25.34
N LYS A 21 6.36 -11.41 -26.34
CA LYS A 21 6.38 -12.39 -27.44
C LYS A 21 7.07 -13.70 -27.08
N SER A 22 7.89 -13.71 -26.02
CA SER A 22 8.64 -14.92 -25.62
C SER A 22 7.68 -16.11 -25.40
N VAL A 23 8.07 -17.28 -25.86
CA VAL A 23 7.31 -18.51 -25.66
C VAL A 23 7.86 -19.23 -24.44
N GLY A 24 7.00 -19.54 -23.47
CA GLY A 24 7.41 -20.29 -22.26
C GLY A 24 7.59 -21.76 -22.54
N PHE A 25 8.51 -22.43 -21.82
CA PHE A 25 8.72 -23.88 -21.90
C PHE A 25 7.54 -24.67 -21.32
N PHE A 26 6.79 -24.07 -20.38
CA PHE A 26 5.66 -24.73 -19.72
C PHE A 26 4.34 -24.17 -20.24
N PRO A 27 3.30 -25.01 -20.40
CA PRO A 27 1.98 -24.54 -20.75
C PRO A 27 1.39 -23.69 -19.61
N GLY A 28 0.67 -22.62 -19.97
CA GLY A 28 -0.02 -21.77 -19.02
C GLY A 28 -0.08 -20.31 -19.48
N GLN A 29 -0.90 -19.54 -18.76
CA GLN A 29 -1.01 -18.11 -19.01
C GLN A 29 0.27 -17.39 -18.58
N ARG A 30 0.73 -16.49 -19.41
CA ARG A 30 1.93 -15.69 -19.18
C ARG A 30 1.54 -14.24 -18.93
N ALA A 31 2.30 -13.57 -18.08
CA ALA A 31 2.13 -12.14 -17.86
C ALA A 31 3.50 -11.45 -17.80
N VAL A 32 3.54 -10.23 -18.30
CA VAL A 32 4.65 -9.29 -18.18
C VAL A 32 4.14 -8.12 -17.33
N LEU A 33 4.79 -7.90 -16.20
CA LEU A 33 4.52 -6.79 -15.30
C LEU A 33 5.57 -5.71 -15.53
N ILE A 34 5.14 -4.50 -15.92
CA ILE A 34 6.00 -3.33 -16.08
C ILE A 34 5.70 -2.38 -14.93
N GLU A 35 6.63 -2.30 -13.98
CA GLU A 35 6.46 -1.52 -12.75
C GLU A 35 7.03 -0.11 -12.88
N ASN A 36 6.47 0.83 -12.10
CA ASN A 36 6.90 2.23 -12.05
C ASN A 36 6.97 2.92 -13.42
N SER A 37 5.97 2.63 -14.24
CA SER A 37 5.84 3.26 -15.56
C SER A 37 5.42 4.73 -15.45
N SER A 38 5.75 5.52 -16.46
CA SER A 38 5.42 6.94 -16.56
C SER A 38 5.11 7.33 -18.00
N ASP A 39 4.76 8.59 -18.24
CA ASP A 39 4.55 9.10 -19.60
C ASP A 39 5.75 8.91 -20.54
N ARG A 40 6.97 8.80 -19.98
CA ARG A 40 8.18 8.53 -20.77
C ARG A 40 8.17 7.16 -21.44
N THR A 41 7.51 6.17 -20.83
CA THR A 41 7.38 4.81 -21.35
C THR A 41 6.13 4.63 -22.21
N SER A 42 5.23 5.64 -22.27
CA SER A 42 3.89 5.52 -22.85
C SER A 42 3.92 5.03 -24.29
N LYS A 43 4.83 5.56 -25.12
CA LYS A 43 4.93 5.18 -26.54
C LYS A 43 5.32 3.70 -26.70
N ILE A 44 6.32 3.23 -25.97
CA ILE A 44 6.81 1.85 -26.04
C ILE A 44 5.71 0.87 -25.60
N ILE A 45 5.04 1.19 -24.48
CA ILE A 45 3.94 0.38 -23.96
C ILE A 45 2.76 0.35 -24.94
N PHE A 46 2.43 1.49 -25.55
CA PHE A 46 1.37 1.58 -26.54
C PHE A 46 1.68 0.72 -27.79
N ASP A 47 2.91 0.81 -28.30
CA ASP A 47 3.37 -0.01 -29.43
C ASP A 47 3.26 -1.52 -29.09
N CYS A 48 3.57 -1.91 -27.85
CA CYS A 48 3.40 -3.28 -27.36
C CYS A 48 1.92 -3.71 -27.33
N ILE A 49 1.02 -2.82 -26.88
CA ILE A 49 -0.42 -3.08 -26.82
C ILE A 49 -1.02 -3.24 -28.23
N GLU A 50 -0.63 -2.38 -29.18
CA GLU A 50 -1.10 -2.48 -30.56
C GLU A 50 -0.60 -3.75 -31.27
N ALA A 51 0.62 -4.17 -30.97
CA ALA A 51 1.20 -5.39 -31.53
C ALA A 51 0.77 -6.68 -30.82
N TRP A 52 0.02 -6.57 -29.72
CA TRP A 52 -0.41 -7.72 -28.92
C TRP A 52 -1.44 -8.57 -29.67
N LYS A 53 -1.26 -9.88 -29.65
CA LYS A 53 -2.18 -10.89 -30.22
C LYS A 53 -2.21 -12.12 -29.32
N GLN A 54 -3.32 -12.85 -29.27
CA GLN A 54 -3.30 -14.17 -28.67
C GLN A 54 -2.36 -15.11 -29.46
N PRO A 55 -1.48 -15.89 -28.80
CA PRO A 55 -1.37 -16.18 -27.36
C PRO A 55 -0.23 -15.42 -26.64
N ASP A 56 0.00 -14.17 -26.95
CA ASP A 56 1.04 -13.37 -26.28
C ASP A 56 0.81 -13.27 -24.78
N ALA A 57 1.84 -12.89 -24.01
CA ALA A 57 1.71 -12.70 -22.58
C ALA A 57 0.79 -11.51 -22.25
N GLN A 58 0.00 -11.62 -21.19
CA GLN A 58 -0.81 -10.50 -20.70
C GLN A 58 0.09 -9.38 -20.21
N ILE A 59 -0.23 -8.14 -20.58
CA ILE A 59 0.53 -6.95 -20.18
C ILE A 59 -0.15 -6.35 -18.96
N VAL A 60 0.60 -6.21 -17.86
CA VAL A 60 0.18 -5.51 -16.66
C VAL A 60 1.16 -4.35 -16.42
N VAL A 61 0.63 -3.15 -16.31
CA VAL A 61 1.45 -1.94 -16.12
C VAL A 61 1.04 -1.28 -14.81
N THR A 62 1.99 -0.98 -13.96
CA THR A 62 1.76 -0.16 -12.77
C THR A 62 2.45 1.19 -12.91
N SER A 63 1.81 2.20 -12.39
CA SER A 63 2.32 3.57 -12.38
C SER A 63 1.94 4.24 -11.08
N GLY A 64 2.75 5.19 -10.66
CA GLY A 64 2.35 6.13 -9.62
C GLY A 64 1.18 7.01 -10.08
N GLN A 65 0.97 8.09 -9.38
CA GLN A 65 -0.14 9.01 -9.67
C GLN A 65 -0.01 9.65 -11.06
N LEU A 66 -0.91 9.31 -11.97
CA LEU A 66 -0.98 9.86 -13.32
C LEU A 66 -2.02 10.98 -13.40
N LYS A 67 -1.62 12.12 -13.96
CA LYS A 67 -2.55 13.23 -14.23
C LYS A 67 -3.58 12.82 -15.31
N PRO A 68 -4.78 13.44 -15.35
CA PRO A 68 -5.76 13.21 -16.42
C PRO A 68 -5.23 13.48 -17.83
N THR A 69 -4.19 14.31 -17.95
CA THR A 69 -3.52 14.64 -19.23
C THR A 69 -2.46 13.63 -19.64
N SER A 70 -2.10 12.68 -18.78
CA SER A 70 -1.06 11.68 -19.01
C SER A 70 -1.34 10.86 -20.29
N GLN A 71 -0.32 10.70 -21.11
CA GLN A 71 -0.40 9.90 -22.33
C GLN A 71 -0.56 8.42 -22.01
N LEU A 72 0.18 7.93 -21.01
CA LEU A 72 0.08 6.54 -20.56
C LEU A 72 -1.34 6.22 -20.11
N ARG A 73 -1.93 7.07 -19.26
CA ARG A 73 -3.30 6.91 -18.76
C ARG A 73 -4.30 6.90 -19.94
N LYS A 74 -4.22 7.88 -20.83
CA LYS A 74 -5.11 7.99 -21.99
C LYS A 74 -5.04 6.77 -22.90
N SER A 75 -3.84 6.22 -23.14
CA SER A 75 -3.67 5.02 -23.96
C SER A 75 -4.49 3.85 -23.43
N PHE A 76 -4.49 3.65 -22.10
CA PHE A 76 -5.27 2.59 -21.47
C PHE A 76 -6.77 2.89 -21.42
N GLU A 77 -7.17 4.15 -21.21
CA GLU A 77 -8.58 4.54 -21.12
C GLU A 77 -9.28 4.51 -22.50
N THR A 78 -8.55 4.76 -23.59
CA THR A 78 -9.13 4.86 -24.94
C THR A 78 -9.09 3.55 -25.72
N SER A 79 -8.17 2.66 -25.42
CA SER A 79 -8.05 1.37 -26.11
C SER A 79 -9.16 0.41 -25.69
N LYS A 80 -9.77 -0.28 -26.65
CA LYS A 80 -10.83 -1.27 -26.39
C LYS A 80 -10.32 -2.59 -25.80
N SER A 81 -9.02 -2.85 -25.89
CA SER A 81 -8.38 -4.08 -25.43
C SER A 81 -7.68 -3.93 -24.08
N THR A 82 -7.78 -2.76 -23.46
CA THR A 82 -7.11 -2.44 -22.18
C THR A 82 -8.10 -2.02 -21.13
N LEU A 83 -7.71 -2.17 -19.87
CA LEU A 83 -8.45 -1.74 -18.69
C LEU A 83 -7.55 -0.85 -17.83
N ALA A 84 -7.98 0.37 -17.55
CA ALA A 84 -7.36 1.25 -16.57
C ALA A 84 -8.09 1.09 -15.22
N VAL A 85 -7.39 0.67 -14.19
CA VAL A 85 -7.94 0.49 -12.85
C VAL A 85 -7.29 1.51 -11.93
N PRO A 86 -8.02 2.54 -11.47
CA PRO A 86 -7.50 3.45 -10.47
C PRO A 86 -7.46 2.77 -9.11
N ILE A 87 -6.35 2.91 -8.40
CA ILE A 87 -6.17 2.48 -7.02
C ILE A 87 -6.00 3.75 -6.20
N TYR A 88 -6.90 3.97 -5.25
CA TYR A 88 -6.88 5.12 -4.36
C TYR A 88 -6.47 4.67 -2.96
N ASP A 89 -5.65 5.48 -2.29
CA ASP A 89 -5.22 5.28 -0.91
C ASP A 89 -6.24 5.87 0.08
N ASN A 90 -7.53 5.73 -0.24
CA ASN A 90 -8.58 6.17 0.66
C ASN A 90 -8.73 5.17 1.82
N PRO A 91 -8.95 5.65 3.05
CA PRO A 91 -9.34 4.80 4.17
C PRO A 91 -10.58 3.98 3.81
N LEU A 92 -10.69 2.77 4.37
CA LEU A 92 -11.91 1.98 4.19
C LEU A 92 -13.09 2.65 4.88
N THR A 93 -14.21 2.70 4.17
CA THR A 93 -15.48 3.16 4.75
C THR A 93 -15.99 2.18 5.81
N GLU A 94 -16.80 2.64 6.74
CA GLU A 94 -17.43 1.77 7.75
C GLU A 94 -18.18 0.58 7.13
N MET A 95 -18.81 0.78 5.98
CA MET A 95 -19.51 -0.29 5.26
C MET A 95 -18.53 -1.34 4.71
N GLU A 96 -17.38 -0.94 4.19
CA GLU A 96 -16.34 -1.85 3.71
C GLU A 96 -15.71 -2.62 4.87
N ILE A 97 -15.40 -1.94 5.98
CA ILE A 97 -14.89 -2.57 7.22
C ILE A 97 -15.89 -3.62 7.71
N LYS A 98 -17.18 -3.25 7.80
CA LYS A 98 -18.24 -4.17 8.21
C LYS A 98 -18.35 -5.38 7.29
N THR A 99 -18.22 -5.16 6.00
CA THR A 99 -18.28 -6.24 4.99
C THR A 99 -17.12 -7.21 5.16
N GLU A 100 -15.90 -6.72 5.34
CA GLU A 100 -14.71 -7.56 5.57
C GLU A 100 -14.83 -8.36 6.87
N LEU A 101 -15.27 -7.74 7.96
CA LEU A 101 -15.48 -8.43 9.24
C LEU A 101 -16.60 -9.47 9.19
N THR A 102 -17.69 -9.16 8.48
CA THR A 102 -18.80 -10.12 8.28
C THR A 102 -18.32 -11.32 7.46
N ARG A 103 -17.52 -11.10 6.43
CA ARG A 103 -16.90 -12.17 5.62
C ARG A 103 -15.98 -13.04 6.48
N ALA A 104 -15.27 -12.44 7.43
CA ALA A 104 -14.43 -13.12 8.40
C ALA A 104 -15.22 -13.81 9.54
N GLY A 105 -16.55 -13.66 9.60
CA GLY A 105 -17.39 -14.23 10.67
C GLY A 105 -17.26 -13.51 12.01
N ILE A 106 -16.67 -12.32 12.04
CA ILE A 106 -16.50 -11.52 13.27
C ILE A 106 -17.75 -10.68 13.50
N GLN A 107 -18.31 -10.79 14.70
CA GLN A 107 -19.46 -10.00 15.12
C GLN A 107 -18.99 -8.76 15.91
N ILE A 108 -19.54 -7.61 15.54
CA ILE A 108 -19.37 -6.36 16.27
C ILE A 108 -20.71 -6.02 16.93
N ASN A 109 -20.71 -5.97 18.25
CA ASN A 109 -21.92 -5.63 19.04
C ASN A 109 -21.81 -4.22 19.65
N ASP A 110 -20.60 -3.62 19.66
CA ASP A 110 -20.35 -2.31 20.23
C ASP A 110 -20.02 -1.29 19.12
N PRO A 111 -20.82 -0.20 18.98
CA PRO A 111 -20.53 0.87 18.02
C PRO A 111 -19.15 1.52 18.20
N ASN A 112 -18.62 1.57 19.43
CA ASN A 112 -17.31 2.15 19.69
C ASN A 112 -16.17 1.34 19.03
N ILE A 113 -16.36 0.04 18.86
CA ILE A 113 -15.43 -0.82 18.14
C ILE A 113 -15.33 -0.42 16.66
N MET A 114 -16.48 -0.13 16.03
CA MET A 114 -16.51 0.33 14.64
C MET A 114 -15.82 1.69 14.49
N THR A 115 -16.08 2.62 15.40
CA THR A 115 -15.41 3.93 15.42
C THR A 115 -13.90 3.77 15.59
N GLY A 116 -13.46 2.88 16.49
CA GLY A 116 -12.03 2.59 16.69
C GLY A 116 -11.36 1.99 15.45
N LEU A 117 -12.03 1.07 14.76
CA LEU A 117 -11.54 0.49 13.51
C LEU A 117 -11.50 1.52 12.37
N HIS A 118 -12.48 2.39 12.30
CA HIS A 118 -12.48 3.47 11.31
C HIS A 118 -11.32 4.44 11.56
N SER A 119 -11.12 4.90 12.80
CA SER A 119 -9.95 5.73 13.15
C SER A 119 -8.62 5.04 12.83
N LEU A 120 -8.53 3.74 13.11
CA LEU A 120 -7.34 2.97 12.75
C LEU A 120 -7.14 2.88 11.23
N SER A 121 -8.22 2.83 10.44
CA SER A 121 -8.13 2.84 8.97
C SER A 121 -7.67 4.18 8.40
N GLU A 122 -7.87 5.27 9.13
CA GLU A 122 -7.35 6.61 8.77
C GLU A 122 -5.87 6.78 9.14
N GLU A 123 -5.40 6.05 10.16
CA GLU A 123 -4.00 6.11 10.64
C GLU A 123 -3.05 5.17 9.88
N LEU A 124 -3.57 4.10 9.30
CA LEU A 124 -2.77 3.08 8.62
C LEU A 124 -2.89 3.17 7.11
N GLU A 125 -1.82 2.81 6.42
CA GLU A 125 -1.90 2.52 4.99
C GLU A 125 -2.96 1.43 4.71
N PRO A 126 -3.73 1.51 3.60
CA PRO A 126 -4.82 0.57 3.33
C PRO A 126 -4.40 -0.91 3.33
N GLY A 127 -3.16 -1.20 2.92
CA GLY A 127 -2.58 -2.53 2.97
C GLY A 127 -2.36 -3.03 4.40
N ASP A 128 -1.80 -2.18 5.26
CA ASP A 128 -1.54 -2.50 6.67
C ASP A 128 -2.82 -2.63 7.47
N PHE A 129 -3.82 -1.83 7.15
CA PHE A 129 -5.13 -1.98 7.77
C PHE A 129 -5.79 -3.31 7.41
N ARG A 130 -5.74 -3.74 6.13
CA ARG A 130 -6.23 -5.06 5.72
C ARG A 130 -5.47 -6.20 6.40
N ASN A 131 -4.14 -6.11 6.49
CA ASN A 131 -3.32 -7.05 7.24
C ASN A 131 -3.72 -7.11 8.71
N THR A 132 -4.10 -5.97 9.29
CA THR A 132 -4.59 -5.89 10.69
C THR A 132 -5.94 -6.58 10.83
N LEU A 133 -6.87 -6.39 9.90
CA LEU A 133 -8.14 -7.12 9.90
C LEU A 133 -7.93 -8.63 9.76
N GLU A 134 -6.99 -9.07 8.93
CA GLU A 134 -6.63 -10.49 8.81
C GLU A 134 -6.03 -11.05 10.11
N LYS A 135 -5.17 -10.31 10.78
CA LYS A 135 -4.65 -10.68 12.11
C LYS A 135 -5.77 -10.79 13.14
N ILE A 136 -6.71 -9.86 13.17
CA ILE A 136 -7.88 -9.91 14.05
C ILE A 136 -8.69 -11.18 13.76
N TYR A 137 -8.92 -11.50 12.48
CA TYR A 137 -9.59 -12.72 12.08
C TYR A 137 -8.87 -13.96 12.62
N LEU A 138 -7.57 -14.07 12.40
CA LEU A 138 -6.78 -15.21 12.89
C LEU A 138 -6.75 -15.28 14.42
N TYR A 139 -6.65 -14.15 15.08
CA TYR A 139 -6.68 -14.06 16.55
C TYR A 139 -8.01 -14.55 17.13
N LYS A 140 -9.11 -14.21 16.48
CA LYS A 140 -10.48 -14.61 16.88
C LYS A 140 -10.94 -15.95 16.32
N LEU A 141 -10.13 -16.67 15.55
CA LEU A 141 -10.54 -17.88 14.84
C LEU A 141 -11.13 -18.97 15.76
N SER A 142 -10.59 -19.12 16.96
CA SER A 142 -11.05 -20.07 17.99
C SER A 142 -11.90 -19.43 19.09
N ASP A 143 -12.09 -18.11 19.06
CA ASP A 143 -12.81 -17.34 20.05
C ASP A 143 -14.06 -16.69 19.43
N ARG A 144 -15.24 -17.17 19.84
CA ARG A 144 -16.55 -16.67 19.38
C ARG A 144 -17.06 -15.45 20.18
N SER A 145 -16.29 -14.95 21.15
CA SER A 145 -16.69 -13.74 21.88
C SER A 145 -16.70 -12.52 20.94
N PRO A 146 -17.51 -11.51 21.20
CA PRO A 146 -17.50 -10.27 20.43
C PRO A 146 -16.11 -9.63 20.41
N LEU A 147 -15.80 -8.92 19.34
CA LEU A 147 -14.55 -8.16 19.22
C LEU A 147 -14.49 -7.05 20.26
N THR A 148 -13.34 -6.91 20.91
CA THR A 148 -13.08 -5.89 21.93
C THR A 148 -11.98 -4.92 21.48
N SER A 149 -11.89 -3.75 22.13
CA SER A 149 -10.80 -2.79 21.89
C SER A 149 -9.41 -3.37 22.23
N GLN A 150 -9.35 -4.32 23.19
CA GLN A 150 -8.10 -4.99 23.54
C GLN A 150 -7.64 -5.92 22.41
N ASP A 151 -8.56 -6.64 21.76
CA ASP A 151 -8.25 -7.51 20.62
C ASP A 151 -7.69 -6.67 19.46
N ILE A 152 -8.33 -5.52 19.18
CA ILE A 152 -7.85 -4.59 18.13
C ILE A 152 -6.44 -4.11 18.48
N SER A 153 -6.21 -3.66 19.71
CA SER A 153 -4.89 -3.17 20.14
C SER A 153 -3.81 -4.25 20.06
N ALA A 154 -4.16 -5.50 20.38
CA ALA A 154 -3.23 -6.63 20.31
C ALA A 154 -2.84 -6.99 18.87
N CYS A 155 -3.73 -6.77 17.91
CA CYS A 155 -3.53 -7.08 16.49
C CYS A 155 -3.01 -5.90 15.68
N SER A 156 -3.27 -4.67 16.15
CA SER A 156 -2.79 -3.46 15.48
C SER A 156 -1.27 -3.49 15.37
N PRO A 157 -0.71 -3.10 14.22
CA PRO A 157 0.71 -2.85 14.19
C PRO A 157 0.98 -1.84 15.31
N ILE A 158 1.98 -2.12 16.13
CA ILE A 158 2.58 -1.08 16.98
C ILE A 158 3.02 -0.05 15.97
N SER A 159 2.21 1.01 15.80
CA SER A 159 2.28 1.90 14.64
C SER A 159 3.71 2.33 14.45
N ALA A 160 4.24 1.94 13.33
CA ALA A 160 5.65 1.96 13.07
C ALA A 160 6.21 3.38 12.96
N GLU A 161 5.38 4.36 12.86
CA GLU A 161 5.84 5.73 12.79
C GLU A 161 5.27 6.57 13.95
N ALA A 162 5.73 6.26 15.15
CA ALA A 162 5.96 7.39 16.04
C ALA A 162 6.99 8.24 15.32
N SER A 163 6.55 9.27 14.63
CA SER A 163 7.47 10.08 13.87
C SER A 163 8.42 10.76 14.85
N LEU A 164 9.65 10.98 14.42
CA LEU A 164 10.56 11.86 15.17
C LEU A 164 9.89 13.22 15.42
N GLU A 165 8.89 13.58 14.62
CA GLU A 165 8.07 14.77 14.75
C GLU A 165 7.13 14.71 15.96
N ASP A 166 6.52 13.54 16.26
CA ASP A 166 5.62 13.38 17.40
C ASP A 166 6.34 13.59 18.73
N ILE A 167 7.57 13.07 18.86
CA ILE A 167 8.35 13.28 20.08
C ILE A 167 8.81 14.74 20.17
N ILE A 168 9.25 15.36 19.07
CA ILE A 168 9.65 16.76 19.03
C ILE A 168 8.47 17.64 19.43
N TYR A 169 7.29 17.39 18.87
CA TYR A 169 6.07 18.12 19.23
C TYR A 169 5.71 17.92 20.70
N SER A 170 5.72 16.67 21.20
CA SER A 170 5.38 16.37 22.60
C SER A 170 6.33 17.04 23.59
N VAL A 171 7.61 17.13 23.25
CA VAL A 171 8.61 17.86 24.04
C VAL A 171 8.36 19.38 23.97
N SER A 172 8.07 19.90 22.78
CA SER A 172 7.85 21.34 22.58
C SER A 172 6.63 21.87 23.34
N VAL A 173 5.57 21.05 23.48
CA VAL A 173 4.36 21.40 24.24
C VAL A 173 4.41 20.98 25.71
N GLY A 174 5.49 20.33 26.15
CA GLY A 174 5.64 19.88 27.53
C GLY A 174 4.77 18.70 27.93
N ALA A 175 4.33 17.87 26.99
CA ALA A 175 3.46 16.70 27.23
C ALA A 175 4.25 15.49 27.79
N ALA A 176 4.82 15.65 29.00
CA ALA A 176 5.73 14.67 29.62
C ALA A 176 5.18 13.25 29.69
N SER A 177 3.87 13.08 29.94
CA SER A 177 3.23 11.77 30.03
C SER A 177 3.25 10.97 28.71
N LYS A 178 3.34 11.63 27.58
CA LYS A 178 3.39 10.99 26.26
C LYS A 178 4.81 10.62 25.82
N ILE A 179 5.82 11.33 26.32
CA ILE A 179 7.22 11.22 25.88
C ILE A 179 7.76 9.79 26.08
N SER A 180 7.57 9.20 27.27
CA SER A 180 8.07 7.85 27.56
C SER A 180 7.46 6.80 26.64
N HIS A 181 6.18 6.90 26.33
CA HIS A 181 5.51 5.98 25.42
C HIS A 181 6.04 6.11 23.97
N ILE A 182 6.23 7.35 23.50
CA ILE A 182 6.77 7.61 22.15
C ILE A 182 8.23 7.14 22.06
N LEU A 183 9.05 7.41 23.08
CA LEU A 183 10.43 6.94 23.14
C LEU A 183 10.55 5.42 23.06
N ASN A 184 9.78 4.70 23.86
CA ASN A 184 9.77 3.24 23.83
C ASN A 184 9.37 2.70 22.45
N ARG A 185 8.46 3.37 21.76
CA ARG A 185 8.06 3.03 20.38
C ARG A 185 9.19 3.27 19.37
N LEU A 186 9.84 4.43 19.44
CA LEU A 186 10.98 4.76 18.57
C LEU A 186 12.15 3.78 18.78
N GLU A 187 12.41 3.40 20.03
CA GLU A 187 13.44 2.40 20.37
C GLU A 187 13.08 1.02 19.80
N ALA A 188 11.82 0.57 19.96
CA ALA A 188 11.33 -0.67 19.37
C ALA A 188 11.40 -0.71 17.83
N GLN A 189 11.34 0.46 17.18
CA GLN A 189 11.52 0.64 15.74
C GLN A 189 12.99 0.70 15.32
N GLY A 190 13.92 0.57 16.25
CA GLY A 190 15.35 0.64 15.95
C GLY A 190 15.87 2.04 15.66
N VAL A 191 15.12 3.09 16.00
CA VAL A 191 15.58 4.47 15.86
C VAL A 191 16.78 4.70 16.78
N GLN A 192 17.91 5.01 16.18
CA GLN A 192 19.13 5.23 16.93
C GLN A 192 19.05 6.52 17.74
N PRO A 193 19.54 6.54 19.00
CA PRO A 193 19.54 7.74 19.85
C PRO A 193 20.20 8.97 19.19
N VAL A 194 21.20 8.73 18.35
CA VAL A 194 21.88 9.79 17.60
C VAL A 194 20.93 10.47 16.60
N ALA A 195 20.08 9.69 15.90
CA ALA A 195 19.09 10.25 14.97
C ALA A 195 18.06 11.14 15.72
N LEU A 196 17.63 10.70 16.89
CA LEU A 196 16.77 11.48 17.76
C LEU A 196 17.41 12.81 18.19
N CYS A 197 18.66 12.77 18.69
CA CYS A 197 19.39 13.97 19.08
C CYS A 197 19.58 14.94 17.91
N LEU A 198 19.91 14.44 16.72
CA LEU A 198 20.06 15.27 15.53
C LEU A 198 18.74 15.92 15.10
N SER A 199 17.62 15.20 15.24
CA SER A 199 16.28 15.75 14.94
C SER A 199 15.91 16.86 15.89
N PHE A 200 16.13 16.69 17.20
CA PHE A 200 15.96 17.76 18.19
C PHE A 200 16.87 18.95 17.91
N GLN A 201 18.14 18.69 17.63
CA GLN A 201 19.10 19.75 17.33
C GLN A 201 18.67 20.55 16.09
N ARG A 202 18.14 19.88 15.05
CA ARG A 202 17.66 20.54 13.84
C ARG A 202 16.43 21.40 14.13
N HIS A 203 15.51 20.91 14.94
CA HIS A 203 14.26 21.61 15.25
C HIS A 203 14.48 22.84 16.15
N PHE A 204 15.37 22.76 17.14
CA PHE A 204 15.60 23.83 18.11
C PHE A 204 16.80 24.74 17.77
N LYS A 205 17.46 24.53 16.64
CA LYS A 205 18.61 25.34 16.17
C LYS A 205 18.23 26.45 15.17
N LEU A 206 16.96 26.73 15.02
CA LEU A 206 16.49 27.85 14.21
C LEU A 206 16.73 29.18 14.91
#